data_2e101bf4b9ddd125797dc52ef8d32d0d
#
_entry.id   2e101bf4b9ddd125797dc52ef8d32d0d
#
_cell.length_a   1.000
_cell.length_b   1.000
_cell.length_c   1.000
_cell.angle_alpha   90.00
_cell.angle_beta   90.00
_cell.angle_gamma   90.00
#
_symmetry.space_group_name_H-M   'P 1'
#
loop_
_entity.id
_entity.type
_entity.pdbx_description
1 polymer ?
#
loop_
_entity_poly.entity_id
_entity_poly.type
_entity_poly.pdbx_seq_one_letter_code
_entity_poly.pdbx_strand_id
1 'polypeptide(L)'
;MDFNSYKKVISNCNHIVKVGMVSAYALFLGANTALASVTEYMDQKVSLKTQNCTIESVIQQIEKQTDYLFVYDKNDVDVKRTVYVNGSNTDVIELLKGIFANTDIDCKVLGNNITLSKISNVATRIAQQTRQEKKTAKGNVIDSTGEPVIGASVVEQGTTNGTVTDINGNFTLNLSTPNAKIEISFIGYKTQVLAAQSGKLMAVKLVDDTELLDEVVVVGYGSQKKVNMTGAVATIDSKTLASRPISNISQGLQGLAPGVTVTNAGGQPGQDTGKILIRGLGSFNASSPMVLIDGVEGDMNVVDPNDIESISVLKDASSAAIYGSKAANGVILITTKRGQSGKPNLTYSALFGWSKPADLMDRTTSAELAELTNEAEYWDAISQGASPEQAEKRKPYTQEDIRKYAEGSDPYGHPNTDWYDLFYTGSGFMNRHNIGMSGGSEWAKYRASLGYVKQEGIVENASNRQFNVRTNLDLKLTERLKSRINLDFANTLMKEPTDPISWSNGDAYQVFRQVNRISPMVPYKNEDGTYGAIADGNPIAFQDLGSTGDTDKDYLNAFAEFSYDIW
;
A
#
# COMPACT_ATOMS: atom_id res chain seq x y z
N MET A 1 37.34 -9.10 25.72
CA MET A 1 36.48 -9.83 24.79
C MET A 1 36.92 -9.47 23.40
N ASP A 2 37.30 -10.44 22.60
CA ASP A 2 38.11 -10.29 21.39
C ASP A 2 37.25 -9.82 20.19
N PHE A 3 37.72 -8.80 19.50
CA PHE A 3 37.03 -8.16 18.35
C PHE A 3 36.75 -9.13 17.19
N ASN A 4 37.48 -10.24 17.12
CA ASN A 4 37.28 -11.32 16.16
C ASN A 4 36.04 -12.18 16.43
N SER A 5 35.59 -12.25 17.68
CA SER A 5 34.38 -12.97 18.08
C SER A 5 33.10 -12.26 17.58
N TYR A 6 33.11 -10.92 17.55
CA TYR A 6 32.01 -10.10 17.05
C TYR A 6 31.82 -10.21 15.54
N LYS A 7 32.91 -10.22 14.77
CA LYS A 7 32.85 -10.41 13.31
C LYS A 7 32.27 -11.77 12.91
N LYS A 8 32.47 -12.80 13.70
CA LYS A 8 31.95 -14.15 13.41
C LYS A 8 30.44 -14.26 13.68
N VAL A 9 29.93 -13.54 14.67
CA VAL A 9 28.49 -13.48 14.97
C VAL A 9 27.74 -12.67 13.91
N ILE A 10 28.30 -11.54 13.46
CA ILE A 10 27.72 -10.70 12.39
C ILE A 10 27.74 -11.45 11.04
N SER A 11 28.80 -12.20 10.74
CA SER A 11 28.88 -13.04 9.54
C SER A 11 27.81 -14.14 9.52
N ASN A 12 27.52 -14.76 10.67
CA ASN A 12 26.48 -15.79 10.76
C ASN A 12 25.05 -15.21 10.68
N CYS A 13 24.80 -14.03 11.25
CA CYS A 13 23.51 -13.34 11.08
C CYS A 13 23.25 -12.96 9.61
N ASN A 14 24.27 -12.47 8.89
CA ASN A 14 24.16 -12.20 7.46
C ASN A 14 23.87 -13.46 6.61
N HIS A 15 24.30 -14.63 7.06
CA HIS A 15 24.02 -15.90 6.37
C HIS A 15 22.57 -16.36 6.59
N ILE A 16 22.04 -16.20 7.78
CA ILE A 16 20.64 -16.55 8.12
C ILE A 16 19.67 -15.60 7.39
N VAL A 17 19.98 -14.31 7.32
CA VAL A 17 19.19 -13.31 6.57
C VAL A 17 19.24 -13.59 5.07
N LYS A 18 20.41 -14.00 4.51
CA LYS A 18 20.52 -14.38 3.10
C LYS A 18 19.77 -15.66 2.76
N VAL A 19 19.77 -16.65 3.63
CA VAL A 19 19.02 -17.90 3.43
C VAL A 19 17.50 -17.64 3.55
N GLY A 20 17.07 -16.79 4.48
CA GLY A 20 15.68 -16.37 4.60
C GLY A 20 15.18 -15.59 3.36
N MET A 21 16.01 -14.70 2.80
CA MET A 21 15.67 -13.96 1.59
C MET A 21 15.61 -14.84 0.33
N VAL A 22 16.51 -15.82 0.19
CA VAL A 22 16.49 -16.75 -0.95
C VAL A 22 15.27 -17.66 -0.90
N SER A 23 14.85 -18.11 0.29
CA SER A 23 13.64 -18.90 0.47
C SER A 23 12.36 -18.09 0.20
N ALA A 24 12.33 -16.81 0.58
CA ALA A 24 11.24 -15.89 0.26
C ALA A 24 11.19 -15.55 -1.25
N TYR A 25 12.36 -15.43 -1.90
CA TYR A 25 12.45 -15.15 -3.34
C TYR A 25 12.01 -16.36 -4.20
N ALA A 26 12.29 -17.57 -3.74
CA ALA A 26 11.81 -18.80 -4.40
C ALA A 26 10.29 -18.99 -4.27
N LEU A 27 9.69 -18.59 -3.14
CA LEU A 27 8.23 -18.54 -2.96
C LEU A 27 7.58 -17.42 -3.80
N PHE A 28 8.30 -16.33 -4.07
CA PHE A 28 7.80 -15.20 -4.86
C PHE A 28 7.79 -15.49 -6.37
N LEU A 29 8.73 -16.28 -6.88
CA LEU A 29 8.76 -16.71 -8.28
C LEU A 29 7.68 -17.75 -8.60
N GLY A 30 7.22 -18.53 -7.62
CA GLY A 30 6.10 -19.47 -7.79
C GLY A 30 4.71 -18.83 -7.76
N ALA A 31 4.57 -17.62 -7.21
CA ALA A 31 3.27 -16.94 -7.07
C ALA A 31 2.94 -16.00 -8.26
N ASN A 32 3.91 -15.67 -9.11
CA ASN A 32 3.69 -14.77 -10.25
C ASN A 32 3.02 -15.43 -11.47
N THR A 33 2.66 -16.72 -11.39
CA THR A 33 1.93 -17.41 -12.47
C THR A 33 0.43 -17.52 -12.22
N ALA A 34 -0.12 -16.96 -11.13
CA ALA A 34 -1.52 -17.10 -10.75
C ALA A 34 -2.36 -15.80 -10.83
N LEU A 35 -1.83 -14.71 -11.40
CA LEU A 35 -2.61 -13.52 -11.76
C LEU A 35 -2.79 -13.46 -13.26
N ALA A 36 -3.47 -14.49 -13.81
CA ALA A 36 -4.01 -14.43 -15.15
C ALA A 36 -5.30 -13.59 -15.09
N SER A 37 -5.18 -12.38 -15.60
CA SER A 37 -6.16 -11.59 -16.33
C SER A 37 -7.58 -12.17 -16.41
N VAL A 38 -8.53 -11.38 -15.98
CA VAL A 38 -9.88 -11.37 -16.57
C VAL A 38 -9.67 -10.94 -18.02
N THR A 39 -9.49 -11.91 -18.91
CA THR A 39 -9.51 -11.68 -20.35
C THR A 39 -10.93 -11.63 -20.81
N GLU A 40 -11.32 -10.49 -21.40
CA GLU A 40 -12.43 -10.38 -22.33
C GLU A 40 -12.46 -11.61 -23.24
N TYR A 41 -13.66 -12.13 -23.48
CA TYR A 41 -13.93 -13.15 -24.51
C TYR A 41 -13.45 -12.60 -25.87
N MET A 42 -12.25 -12.99 -26.28
CA MET A 42 -11.83 -12.78 -27.66
C MET A 42 -12.47 -13.87 -28.51
N ASP A 43 -13.38 -13.48 -29.39
CA ASP A 43 -13.89 -14.32 -30.48
C ASP A 43 -12.71 -14.76 -31.35
N GLN A 44 -12.16 -15.96 -31.06
CA GLN A 44 -11.09 -16.52 -31.86
C GLN A 44 -11.67 -17.26 -33.06
N LYS A 45 -11.28 -16.84 -34.27
CA LYS A 45 -11.74 -17.41 -35.54
C LYS A 45 -10.73 -18.38 -36.11
N VAL A 46 -11.23 -19.48 -36.68
CA VAL A 46 -10.41 -20.50 -37.33
C VAL A 46 -10.82 -20.67 -38.79
N SER A 47 -9.87 -21.08 -39.62
CA SER A 47 -10.12 -21.41 -41.02
C SER A 47 -9.79 -22.89 -41.24
N LEU A 48 -10.82 -23.70 -41.39
CA LEU A 48 -10.72 -25.12 -41.71
C LEU A 48 -11.03 -25.35 -43.19
N LYS A 49 -10.22 -26.21 -43.84
CA LYS A 49 -10.52 -26.57 -45.23
C LYS A 49 -11.80 -27.40 -45.26
N THR A 50 -12.69 -27.05 -46.21
CA THR A 50 -13.95 -27.76 -46.45
C THR A 50 -13.66 -29.22 -46.81
N GLN A 51 -13.91 -30.17 -45.91
CA GLN A 51 -13.71 -31.60 -46.11
C GLN A 51 -14.40 -32.44 -45.03
N ASN A 52 -14.52 -33.75 -45.33
CA ASN A 52 -14.85 -34.73 -44.29
C ASN A 52 -13.59 -35.05 -43.46
N CYS A 53 -13.64 -34.85 -42.17
CA CYS A 53 -12.54 -35.14 -41.26
C CYS A 53 -13.05 -35.66 -39.90
N THR A 54 -12.20 -36.29 -39.13
CA THR A 54 -12.55 -36.75 -37.79
C THR A 54 -12.60 -35.60 -36.81
N ILE A 55 -13.43 -35.73 -35.74
CA ILE A 55 -13.49 -34.75 -34.66
C ILE A 55 -12.10 -34.50 -34.06
N GLU A 56 -11.29 -35.54 -33.90
CA GLU A 56 -9.90 -35.42 -33.41
C GLU A 56 -9.07 -34.49 -34.32
N SER A 57 -9.22 -34.61 -35.64
CA SER A 57 -8.54 -33.75 -36.61
C SER A 57 -9.01 -32.29 -36.54
N VAL A 58 -10.31 -32.05 -36.27
CA VAL A 58 -10.87 -30.72 -36.06
C VAL A 58 -10.29 -30.09 -34.81
N ILE A 59 -10.28 -30.83 -33.70
CA ILE A 59 -9.70 -30.37 -32.41
C ILE A 59 -8.23 -29.97 -32.61
N GLN A 60 -7.42 -30.82 -33.21
CA GLN A 60 -6.00 -30.51 -33.43
C GLN A 60 -5.78 -29.30 -34.35
N GLN A 61 -6.66 -29.04 -35.29
CA GLN A 61 -6.55 -27.87 -36.17
C GLN A 61 -6.97 -26.58 -35.43
N ILE A 62 -7.95 -26.63 -34.53
CA ILE A 62 -8.34 -25.52 -33.69
C ILE A 62 -7.21 -25.20 -32.70
N GLU A 63 -6.67 -26.17 -31.99
CA GLU A 63 -5.54 -25.99 -31.03
C GLU A 63 -4.27 -25.44 -31.70
N LYS A 64 -4.05 -25.72 -33.01
CA LYS A 64 -2.92 -25.14 -33.76
C LYS A 64 -3.12 -23.68 -34.19
N GLN A 65 -4.35 -23.22 -34.32
CA GLN A 65 -4.69 -21.89 -34.83
C GLN A 65 -5.15 -20.92 -33.73
N THR A 66 -5.40 -21.43 -32.52
CA THR A 66 -5.93 -20.66 -31.39
C THR A 66 -5.23 -21.07 -30.10
N ASP A 67 -5.44 -20.32 -29.03
CA ASP A 67 -4.94 -20.64 -27.68
C ASP A 67 -5.89 -21.57 -26.91
N TYR A 68 -6.92 -22.12 -27.54
CA TYR A 68 -7.84 -23.05 -26.93
C TYR A 68 -7.24 -24.43 -26.76
N LEU A 69 -7.47 -25.06 -25.58
CA LEU A 69 -7.14 -26.43 -25.26
C LEU A 69 -8.41 -27.23 -25.02
N PHE A 70 -8.51 -28.44 -25.56
CA PHE A 70 -9.67 -29.29 -25.41
C PHE A 70 -9.49 -30.30 -24.30
N VAL A 71 -10.51 -30.38 -23.41
CA VAL A 71 -10.59 -31.35 -22.30
C VAL A 71 -11.82 -32.24 -22.54
N TYR A 72 -11.63 -33.53 -22.74
CA TYR A 72 -12.71 -34.51 -22.95
C TYR A 72 -12.31 -35.90 -22.48
N ASP A 73 -13.33 -36.74 -22.11
CA ASP A 73 -13.14 -38.16 -21.89
C ASP A 73 -13.39 -38.92 -23.21
N LYS A 74 -12.46 -39.78 -23.58
CA LYS A 74 -12.56 -40.60 -24.82
C LYS A 74 -13.69 -41.64 -24.78
N ASN A 75 -14.23 -41.94 -23.60
CA ASN A 75 -15.41 -42.80 -23.43
C ASN A 75 -16.72 -42.06 -23.67
N ASP A 76 -16.72 -40.73 -23.50
CA ASP A 76 -17.89 -39.90 -23.66
C ASP A 76 -18.00 -39.27 -25.04
N VAL A 77 -16.87 -38.92 -25.65
CA VAL A 77 -16.79 -38.27 -26.97
C VAL A 77 -16.13 -39.16 -28.00
N ASP A 78 -16.90 -39.63 -29.00
CA ASP A 78 -16.36 -40.39 -30.12
C ASP A 78 -15.58 -39.46 -31.07
N VAL A 79 -14.30 -39.26 -30.76
CA VAL A 79 -13.38 -38.41 -31.55
C VAL A 79 -13.06 -38.96 -32.93
N LYS A 80 -13.34 -40.25 -33.20
CA LYS A 80 -13.13 -40.88 -34.51
C LYS A 80 -14.30 -40.67 -35.46
N ARG A 81 -15.42 -40.17 -34.98
CA ARG A 81 -16.57 -39.83 -35.83
C ARG A 81 -16.19 -38.81 -36.88
N THR A 82 -16.56 -39.10 -38.15
CA THR A 82 -16.34 -38.20 -39.25
C THR A 82 -17.43 -37.12 -39.30
N VAL A 83 -17.01 -35.89 -39.45
CA VAL A 83 -17.87 -34.72 -39.56
C VAL A 83 -17.52 -33.93 -40.82
N TYR A 84 -18.51 -33.34 -41.42
CA TYR A 84 -18.31 -32.43 -42.54
C TYR A 84 -18.12 -31.00 -41.98
N VAL A 85 -16.96 -30.42 -42.26
CA VAL A 85 -16.62 -29.09 -41.75
C VAL A 85 -16.50 -28.12 -42.94
N ASN A 86 -17.22 -27.01 -42.86
CA ASN A 86 -17.10 -25.92 -43.80
C ASN A 86 -16.93 -24.62 -42.96
N GLY A 87 -15.71 -24.23 -42.73
CA GLY A 87 -15.42 -23.06 -41.88
C GLY A 87 -14.24 -22.26 -42.43
N SER A 88 -14.52 -21.18 -43.13
CA SER A 88 -13.51 -20.18 -43.48
C SER A 88 -13.77 -18.94 -42.61
N ASN A 89 -12.82 -18.62 -41.71
CA ASN A 89 -12.90 -17.49 -40.79
C ASN A 89 -14.13 -17.55 -39.85
N THR A 90 -14.44 -18.73 -39.31
CA THR A 90 -15.62 -18.99 -38.47
C THR A 90 -15.20 -18.97 -36.99
N ASP A 91 -16.07 -18.47 -36.12
CA ASP A 91 -15.88 -18.52 -34.66
C ASP A 91 -15.84 -19.96 -34.16
N VAL A 92 -14.86 -20.26 -33.26
CA VAL A 92 -14.63 -21.63 -32.75
C VAL A 92 -15.86 -22.19 -32.03
N ILE A 93 -16.55 -21.37 -31.25
CA ILE A 93 -17.70 -21.82 -30.45
C ILE A 93 -18.89 -22.09 -31.36
N GLU A 94 -19.12 -21.27 -32.37
CA GLU A 94 -20.18 -21.45 -33.35
C GLU A 94 -19.92 -22.72 -34.19
N LEU A 95 -18.68 -22.94 -34.61
CA LEU A 95 -18.25 -24.15 -35.32
C LEU A 95 -18.53 -25.40 -34.50
N LEU A 96 -18.14 -25.43 -33.22
CA LEU A 96 -18.34 -26.57 -32.32
C LEU A 96 -19.80 -26.83 -32.04
N LYS A 97 -20.62 -25.78 -31.84
CA LYS A 97 -22.07 -25.92 -31.71
C LYS A 97 -22.69 -26.55 -32.96
N GLY A 98 -22.20 -26.20 -34.15
CA GLY A 98 -22.65 -26.81 -35.40
C GLY A 98 -22.27 -28.31 -35.48
N ILE A 99 -21.06 -28.68 -35.12
CA ILE A 99 -20.56 -30.07 -35.15
C ILE A 99 -21.31 -30.97 -34.17
N PHE A 100 -21.68 -30.44 -32.99
CA PHE A 100 -22.35 -31.19 -31.92
C PHE A 100 -23.86 -30.95 -31.81
N ALA A 101 -24.47 -30.16 -32.71
CA ALA A 101 -25.87 -29.74 -32.68
C ALA A 101 -26.90 -30.88 -32.54
N ASN A 102 -26.62 -32.07 -33.05
CA ASN A 102 -27.50 -33.24 -32.99
C ASN A 102 -26.88 -34.41 -32.21
N THR A 103 -26.06 -34.09 -31.24
CA THR A 103 -25.43 -35.08 -30.35
C THR A 103 -25.74 -34.81 -28.90
N ASP A 104 -25.46 -35.79 -28.07
CA ASP A 104 -25.57 -35.69 -26.61
C ASP A 104 -24.32 -35.08 -25.95
N ILE A 105 -23.51 -34.33 -26.70
CA ILE A 105 -22.31 -33.65 -26.22
C ILE A 105 -22.58 -32.17 -26.01
N ASP A 106 -22.25 -31.68 -24.82
CA ASP A 106 -22.27 -30.26 -24.45
C ASP A 106 -20.85 -29.66 -24.51
N CYS A 107 -20.76 -28.43 -25.01
CA CYS A 107 -19.50 -27.70 -25.14
C CYS A 107 -19.51 -26.51 -24.18
N LYS A 108 -18.59 -26.50 -23.18
CA LYS A 108 -18.43 -25.39 -22.24
C LYS A 108 -17.05 -24.79 -22.35
N VAL A 109 -16.98 -23.46 -22.40
CA VAL A 109 -15.74 -22.69 -22.43
C VAL A 109 -15.47 -22.12 -21.04
N LEU A 110 -14.28 -22.35 -20.51
CA LEU A 110 -13.79 -21.84 -19.23
C LEU A 110 -12.36 -21.30 -19.44
N GLY A 111 -12.28 -19.98 -19.67
CA GLY A 111 -11.00 -19.37 -20.08
C GLY A 111 -10.53 -19.92 -21.43
N ASN A 112 -9.29 -20.41 -21.49
CA ASN A 112 -8.72 -21.02 -22.69
C ASN A 112 -9.05 -22.53 -22.84
N ASN A 113 -9.86 -23.11 -21.95
CA ASN A 113 -10.22 -24.53 -22.02
C ASN A 113 -11.63 -24.74 -22.55
N ILE A 114 -11.78 -25.60 -23.54
CA ILE A 114 -13.06 -26.05 -24.08
C ILE A 114 -13.31 -27.49 -23.59
N THR A 115 -14.32 -27.64 -22.72
CA THR A 115 -14.69 -28.95 -22.17
C THR A 115 -15.83 -29.55 -23.00
N LEU A 116 -15.63 -30.77 -23.52
CA LEU A 116 -16.67 -31.56 -24.20
C LEU A 116 -17.11 -32.67 -23.25
N SER A 117 -18.39 -32.68 -22.88
CA SER A 117 -18.96 -33.70 -21.97
C SER A 117 -20.32 -34.16 -22.45
N LYS A 118 -20.65 -35.41 -22.14
CA LYS A 118 -21.96 -35.99 -22.46
C LYS A 118 -23.04 -35.29 -21.63
N ILE A 119 -24.13 -34.88 -22.26
CA ILE A 119 -25.32 -34.37 -21.59
C ILE A 119 -25.90 -35.53 -20.80
N SER A 120 -25.59 -35.62 -19.52
CA SER A 120 -26.21 -36.61 -18.65
C SER A 120 -27.68 -36.26 -18.50
N ASN A 121 -28.55 -37.05 -19.10
CA ASN A 121 -30.02 -36.97 -18.92
C ASN A 121 -30.39 -37.25 -17.46
N VAL A 122 -30.10 -36.32 -16.57
CA VAL A 122 -30.63 -36.29 -15.19
C VAL A 122 -32.15 -36.00 -15.22
N ALA A 123 -32.67 -35.43 -16.30
CA ALA A 123 -34.09 -35.10 -16.46
C ALA A 123 -35.02 -36.32 -16.54
N THR A 124 -34.56 -37.48 -17.02
CA THR A 124 -35.43 -38.67 -17.15
C THR A 124 -35.39 -39.57 -15.92
N ARG A 125 -34.40 -39.49 -15.04
CA ARG A 125 -34.37 -40.18 -13.75
C ARG A 125 -35.10 -39.42 -12.62
N ILE A 126 -35.32 -38.11 -12.77
CA ILE A 126 -36.04 -37.28 -11.82
C ILE A 126 -37.58 -37.41 -11.97
N ALA A 127 -38.07 -37.90 -13.11
CA ALA A 127 -39.53 -38.09 -13.32
C ALA A 127 -40.11 -39.32 -12.65
N GLN A 128 -39.31 -40.25 -12.08
CA GLN A 128 -39.78 -41.45 -11.41
C GLN A 128 -39.44 -41.56 -9.92
N GLN A 129 -38.69 -40.65 -9.34
CA GLN A 129 -38.49 -40.55 -7.90
C GLN A 129 -38.80 -39.13 -7.43
N THR A 130 -39.86 -39.03 -6.69
CA THR A 130 -40.27 -37.91 -5.84
C THR A 130 -41.31 -36.95 -6.37
N ARG A 131 -42.55 -37.26 -6.08
CA ARG A 131 -43.39 -36.28 -5.39
C ARG A 131 -42.77 -35.93 -4.03
N GLN A 132 -41.60 -35.31 -3.99
CA GLN A 132 -41.15 -34.51 -2.87
C GLN A 132 -41.42 -33.06 -3.20
N GLU A 133 -42.35 -32.45 -2.48
CA GLU A 133 -42.64 -31.04 -2.50
C GLU A 133 -41.31 -30.27 -2.43
N LYS A 134 -40.97 -29.50 -3.48
CA LYS A 134 -39.86 -28.54 -3.45
C LYS A 134 -40.17 -27.56 -2.33
N LYS A 135 -39.48 -27.69 -1.20
CA LYS A 135 -39.65 -26.79 -0.07
C LYS A 135 -38.88 -25.53 -0.35
N THR A 136 -39.58 -24.46 -0.71
CA THR A 136 -39.03 -23.13 -0.90
C THR A 136 -39.33 -22.28 0.32
N ALA A 137 -38.31 -21.61 0.87
CA ALA A 137 -38.49 -20.52 1.81
C ALA A 137 -38.72 -19.23 1.02
N LYS A 138 -39.75 -18.51 1.40
CA LYS A 138 -40.07 -17.19 0.86
C LYS A 138 -40.19 -16.21 2.02
N GLY A 139 -39.71 -14.98 1.85
CA GLY A 139 -39.83 -13.99 2.91
C GLY A 139 -39.62 -12.57 2.37
N ASN A 140 -39.88 -11.65 3.27
CA ASN A 140 -39.60 -10.23 3.06
C ASN A 140 -38.70 -9.76 4.22
N VAL A 141 -37.64 -9.02 3.86
CA VAL A 141 -36.67 -8.47 4.80
C VAL A 141 -36.86 -6.97 4.88
N ILE A 142 -37.15 -6.46 6.06
CA ILE A 142 -37.33 -5.05 6.37
C ILE A 142 -36.37 -4.61 7.45
N ASP A 143 -36.09 -3.34 7.54
CA ASP A 143 -35.28 -2.73 8.60
C ASP A 143 -36.10 -2.38 9.85
N SER A 144 -35.47 -1.69 10.82
CA SER A 144 -36.10 -1.22 12.07
C SER A 144 -37.21 -0.18 11.81
N THR A 145 -37.16 0.55 10.69
CA THR A 145 -38.15 1.58 10.31
C THR A 145 -39.30 1.02 9.48
N GLY A 146 -39.17 -0.21 8.99
CA GLY A 146 -40.15 -0.89 8.13
C GLY A 146 -39.86 -0.74 6.64
N GLU A 147 -38.72 -0.16 6.25
CA GLU A 147 -38.30 -0.06 4.86
C GLU A 147 -37.67 -1.39 4.36
N PRO A 148 -37.88 -1.76 3.07
CA PRO A 148 -37.32 -2.99 2.52
C PRO A 148 -35.80 -2.93 2.42
N VAL A 149 -35.10 -3.97 2.91
CA VAL A 149 -33.66 -4.09 2.79
C VAL A 149 -33.32 -4.78 1.47
N ILE A 150 -32.78 -4.00 0.52
CA ILE A 150 -32.42 -4.43 -0.83
C ILE A 150 -31.02 -5.05 -0.84
N GLY A 151 -30.86 -6.23 -1.46
CA GLY A 151 -29.55 -6.89 -1.58
C GLY A 151 -29.06 -7.60 -0.32
N ALA A 152 -29.92 -7.82 0.69
CA ALA A 152 -29.56 -8.63 1.84
C ALA A 152 -29.27 -10.07 1.40
N SER A 153 -28.17 -10.63 1.91
CA SER A 153 -27.77 -12.01 1.65
C SER A 153 -28.59 -12.97 2.49
N VAL A 154 -29.18 -13.98 1.85
CA VAL A 154 -29.98 -15.04 2.47
C VAL A 154 -29.37 -16.37 2.10
N VAL A 155 -28.70 -17.05 3.04
CA VAL A 155 -27.93 -18.28 2.80
C VAL A 155 -28.43 -19.40 3.70
N GLU A 156 -28.52 -20.61 3.17
CA GLU A 156 -28.79 -21.82 3.99
C GLU A 156 -27.54 -22.12 4.82
N GLN A 157 -27.67 -22.08 6.15
CA GLN A 157 -26.56 -22.18 7.09
C GLN A 157 -25.71 -23.44 6.86
N GLY A 158 -24.39 -23.24 6.72
CA GLY A 158 -23.43 -24.33 6.48
C GLY A 158 -23.33 -24.82 5.03
N THR A 159 -23.97 -24.12 4.09
CA THR A 159 -23.91 -24.42 2.65
C THR A 159 -23.56 -23.19 1.83
N THR A 160 -23.33 -23.36 0.52
CA THR A 160 -23.19 -22.27 -0.44
C THR A 160 -24.51 -21.92 -1.14
N ASN A 161 -25.63 -22.54 -0.71
CA ASN A 161 -26.95 -22.32 -1.29
C ASN A 161 -27.53 -21.01 -0.75
N GLY A 162 -27.65 -19.98 -1.57
CA GLY A 162 -28.11 -18.65 -1.15
C GLY A 162 -28.78 -17.86 -2.25
N THR A 163 -29.39 -16.75 -1.86
CA THR A 163 -30.02 -15.74 -2.73
C THR A 163 -29.83 -14.36 -2.09
N VAL A 164 -30.26 -13.31 -2.81
CA VAL A 164 -30.31 -11.94 -2.30
C VAL A 164 -31.73 -11.39 -2.38
N THR A 165 -32.05 -10.42 -1.52
CA THR A 165 -33.35 -9.75 -1.56
C THR A 165 -33.48 -8.79 -2.75
N ASP A 166 -34.69 -8.71 -3.33
CA ASP A 166 -35.05 -7.81 -4.42
C ASP A 166 -35.29 -6.36 -3.94
N ILE A 167 -35.70 -5.48 -4.87
CA ILE A 167 -35.99 -4.06 -4.60
C ILE A 167 -37.12 -3.82 -3.60
N ASN A 168 -37.95 -4.83 -3.33
CA ASN A 168 -39.03 -4.80 -2.36
C ASN A 168 -38.67 -5.57 -1.08
N GLY A 169 -37.40 -6.00 -0.92
CA GLY A 169 -36.93 -6.78 0.20
C GLY A 169 -37.34 -8.26 0.16
N ASN A 170 -37.92 -8.78 -0.93
CA ASN A 170 -38.38 -10.15 -1.01
C ASN A 170 -37.25 -11.11 -1.41
N PHE A 171 -37.30 -12.32 -0.87
CA PHE A 171 -36.41 -13.43 -1.27
C PHE A 171 -37.16 -14.72 -1.51
N THR A 172 -36.57 -15.57 -2.33
CA THR A 172 -37.01 -16.96 -2.53
C THR A 172 -35.80 -17.85 -2.59
N LEU A 173 -35.70 -18.81 -1.66
CA LEU A 173 -34.59 -19.75 -1.54
C LEU A 173 -35.11 -21.20 -1.58
N ASN A 174 -34.54 -22.02 -2.46
CA ASN A 174 -34.79 -23.44 -2.50
C ASN A 174 -33.96 -24.13 -1.41
N LEU A 175 -34.61 -24.81 -0.50
CA LEU A 175 -33.96 -25.45 0.66
C LEU A 175 -33.46 -26.86 0.32
N SER A 176 -32.29 -27.22 0.81
CA SER A 176 -31.71 -28.58 0.68
C SER A 176 -32.37 -29.56 1.64
N THR A 177 -32.80 -29.08 2.82
CA THR A 177 -33.43 -29.90 3.86
C THR A 177 -34.72 -29.27 4.41
N PRO A 178 -35.68 -30.08 4.90
CA PRO A 178 -36.96 -29.57 5.40
C PRO A 178 -36.87 -28.61 6.59
N ASN A 179 -35.83 -28.75 7.41
CA ASN A 179 -35.60 -27.96 8.62
C ASN A 179 -34.34 -27.12 8.53
N ALA A 180 -33.97 -26.66 7.31
CA ALA A 180 -32.83 -25.82 7.10
C ALA A 180 -32.94 -24.54 7.92
N LYS A 181 -31.82 -24.07 8.46
CA LYS A 181 -31.71 -22.73 9.00
C LYS A 181 -31.20 -21.81 7.91
N ILE A 182 -31.78 -20.64 7.79
CA ILE A 182 -31.33 -19.60 6.90
C ILE A 182 -30.66 -18.49 7.71
N GLU A 183 -29.54 -18.03 7.20
CA GLU A 183 -28.77 -16.93 7.74
C GLU A 183 -29.01 -15.73 6.83
N ILE A 184 -29.47 -14.62 7.42
CA ILE A 184 -29.77 -13.38 6.72
C ILE A 184 -28.84 -12.30 7.24
N SER A 185 -28.06 -11.72 6.35
CA SER A 185 -27.06 -10.69 6.67
C SER A 185 -27.08 -9.54 5.70
N PHE A 186 -26.85 -8.33 6.20
CA PHE A 186 -26.67 -7.13 5.40
C PHE A 186 -25.76 -6.16 6.13
N ILE A 187 -25.01 -5.33 5.38
CA ILE A 187 -24.06 -4.37 5.96
C ILE A 187 -24.82 -3.37 6.83
N GLY A 188 -24.41 -3.21 8.08
CA GLY A 188 -25.05 -2.31 9.06
C GLY A 188 -26.16 -2.95 9.88
N TYR A 189 -26.43 -4.26 9.74
CA TYR A 189 -27.46 -4.99 10.48
C TYR A 189 -26.90 -6.24 11.14
N LYS A 190 -27.47 -6.63 12.30
CA LYS A 190 -27.13 -7.88 12.99
C LYS A 190 -27.58 -9.07 12.17
N THR A 191 -26.65 -9.98 11.91
CA THR A 191 -26.95 -11.25 11.23
C THR A 191 -28.00 -12.04 12.02
N GLN A 192 -29.08 -12.47 11.38
CA GLN A 192 -30.12 -13.29 11.97
C GLN A 192 -30.12 -14.70 11.41
N VAL A 193 -30.24 -15.69 12.28
CA VAL A 193 -30.38 -17.10 11.91
C VAL A 193 -31.79 -17.57 12.29
N LEU A 194 -32.59 -17.97 11.30
CA LEU A 194 -33.97 -18.36 11.45
C LEU A 194 -34.21 -19.76 10.89
N ALA A 195 -35.11 -20.51 11.50
CA ALA A 195 -35.56 -21.77 10.92
C ALA A 195 -36.45 -21.50 9.69
N ALA A 196 -36.10 -22.10 8.56
CA ALA A 196 -36.86 -21.93 7.34
C ALA A 196 -38.28 -22.50 7.47
N GLN A 197 -39.30 -21.73 7.13
CA GLN A 197 -40.71 -22.16 7.10
C GLN A 197 -41.14 -22.37 5.64
N SER A 198 -41.21 -23.62 5.21
CA SER A 198 -41.69 -23.96 3.88
C SER A 198 -43.17 -23.63 3.70
N GLY A 199 -43.53 -22.94 2.63
CA GLY A 199 -44.93 -22.64 2.29
C GLY A 199 -45.56 -21.46 3.05
N LYS A 200 -44.82 -20.78 3.93
CA LYS A 200 -45.26 -19.57 4.64
C LYS A 200 -44.36 -18.40 4.34
N LEU A 201 -44.91 -17.21 4.13
CA LEU A 201 -44.13 -16.01 3.95
C LEU A 201 -43.49 -15.61 5.28
N MET A 202 -42.15 -15.53 5.31
CA MET A 202 -41.38 -15.12 6.49
C MET A 202 -41.21 -13.59 6.46
N ALA A 203 -41.69 -12.92 7.50
CA ALA A 203 -41.36 -11.50 7.71
C ALA A 203 -40.11 -11.42 8.62
N VAL A 204 -39.01 -10.92 8.07
CA VAL A 204 -37.74 -10.79 8.78
C VAL A 204 -37.46 -9.32 9.01
N LYS A 205 -37.41 -8.90 10.25
CA LYS A 205 -37.03 -7.55 10.63
C LYS A 205 -35.58 -7.54 11.08
N LEU A 206 -34.67 -6.98 10.28
CA LEU A 206 -33.30 -6.79 10.66
C LEU A 206 -33.21 -5.67 11.70
N VAL A 207 -32.44 -5.94 12.72
CA VAL A 207 -32.12 -4.96 13.75
C VAL A 207 -30.82 -4.30 13.33
N ASP A 208 -30.80 -2.98 13.32
CA ASP A 208 -29.60 -2.23 13.07
C ASP A 208 -28.48 -2.78 13.95
N ASP A 209 -27.33 -3.06 13.37
CA ASP A 209 -26.15 -3.35 14.15
C ASP A 209 -25.67 -2.02 14.73
N THR A 210 -26.46 -1.52 15.68
CA THR A 210 -26.08 -0.42 16.57
C THR A 210 -25.12 -0.90 17.67
N GLU A 211 -24.33 -1.93 17.44
CA GLU A 211 -22.95 -1.78 17.84
C GLU A 211 -22.39 -0.67 16.92
N LEU A 212 -22.77 0.58 17.23
CA LEU A 212 -21.78 1.63 17.37
C LEU A 212 -20.58 0.87 17.88
N LEU A 213 -19.56 0.65 17.04
CA LEU A 213 -18.24 0.33 17.53
C LEU A 213 -18.05 1.34 18.65
N ASP A 214 -18.30 0.86 19.89
CA ASP A 214 -18.03 1.67 21.07
C ASP A 214 -16.57 2.00 20.91
N GLU A 215 -16.29 3.17 20.31
CA GLU A 215 -14.96 3.60 19.97
C GLU A 215 -14.22 3.69 21.30
N VAL A 216 -13.56 2.58 21.62
CA VAL A 216 -12.85 2.41 22.87
C VAL A 216 -11.52 3.10 22.68
N VAL A 217 -11.32 4.17 23.37
CA VAL A 217 -10.07 4.91 23.39
C VAL A 217 -9.24 4.39 24.55
N VAL A 218 -8.02 3.95 24.28
CA VAL A 218 -7.05 3.65 25.33
C VAL A 218 -6.64 4.96 25.98
N VAL A 219 -6.89 5.11 27.28
CA VAL A 219 -6.53 6.30 28.07
C VAL A 219 -5.77 5.82 29.30
N GLY A 220 -4.52 6.19 29.39
CA GLY A 220 -3.67 5.76 30.49
C GLY A 220 -3.43 4.26 30.51
N TYR A 221 -3.68 3.66 31.65
CA TYR A 221 -3.54 2.22 31.86
C TYR A 221 -4.85 1.44 31.65
N GLY A 222 -5.86 2.06 31.03
CA GLY A 222 -7.16 1.43 30.79
C GLY A 222 -7.79 1.88 29.48
N SER A 223 -8.86 1.19 29.09
CA SER A 223 -9.69 1.56 27.95
C SER A 223 -11.00 2.17 28.43
N GLN A 224 -11.39 3.31 27.88
CA GLN A 224 -12.67 3.96 28.14
C GLN A 224 -13.45 4.16 26.84
N LYS A 225 -14.76 4.06 26.91
CA LYS A 225 -15.60 4.41 25.77
C LYS A 225 -15.46 5.91 25.47
N LYS A 226 -15.27 6.27 24.21
CA LYS A 226 -15.11 7.68 23.77
C LYS A 226 -16.25 8.58 24.30
N VAL A 227 -17.46 8.03 24.36
CA VAL A 227 -18.66 8.71 24.90
C VAL A 227 -18.51 9.11 26.39
N ASN A 228 -17.69 8.39 27.15
CA ASN A 228 -17.45 8.65 28.57
C ASN A 228 -16.27 9.60 28.83
N MET A 229 -15.60 10.07 27.79
CA MET A 229 -14.45 10.94 27.91
C MET A 229 -14.90 12.40 27.98
N THR A 230 -14.52 13.10 29.04
CA THR A 230 -14.78 14.54 29.20
C THR A 230 -13.77 15.42 28.47
N GLY A 231 -12.67 14.88 27.99
CA GLY A 231 -11.59 15.58 27.30
C GLY A 231 -11.72 15.55 25.76
N ALA A 232 -11.12 16.55 25.07
CA ALA A 232 -11.07 16.60 23.61
C ALA A 232 -10.08 15.57 23.05
N VAL A 233 -10.60 14.43 22.59
CA VAL A 233 -9.83 13.35 21.96
C VAL A 233 -10.20 13.26 20.49
N ALA A 234 -9.19 13.18 19.61
CA ALA A 234 -9.38 12.83 18.22
C ALA A 234 -8.84 11.42 17.98
N THR A 235 -9.63 10.55 17.37
CA THR A 235 -9.24 9.19 17.02
C THR A 235 -9.16 9.05 15.51
N ILE A 236 -8.14 8.37 15.04
CA ILE A 236 -7.88 8.07 13.63
C ILE A 236 -7.79 6.55 13.53
N ASP A 237 -8.59 5.97 12.66
CA ASP A 237 -8.65 4.52 12.45
C ASP A 237 -7.56 4.02 11.48
N SER A 238 -7.30 2.73 11.52
CA SER A 238 -6.32 2.07 10.67
C SER A 238 -6.65 2.15 9.17
N LYS A 239 -7.93 2.17 8.80
CA LYS A 239 -8.37 2.22 7.39
C LYS A 239 -8.01 3.56 6.77
N THR A 240 -8.23 4.65 7.51
CA THR A 240 -7.89 6.01 7.06
C THR A 240 -6.38 6.17 6.84
N LEU A 241 -5.55 5.59 7.72
CA LEU A 241 -4.09 5.60 7.55
C LEU A 241 -3.63 4.72 6.39
N ALA A 242 -4.17 3.51 6.27
CA ALA A 242 -3.79 2.56 5.23
C ALA A 242 -4.16 3.03 3.81
N SER A 243 -5.18 3.88 3.67
CA SER A 243 -5.60 4.43 2.37
C SER A 243 -4.65 5.49 1.81
N ARG A 244 -3.69 5.98 2.60
CA ARG A 244 -2.75 7.03 2.20
C ARG A 244 -1.40 6.43 1.80
N PRO A 245 -0.80 6.88 0.69
CA PRO A 245 0.56 6.49 0.29
C PRO A 245 1.59 7.30 1.11
N ILE A 246 1.67 7.02 2.41
CA ILE A 246 2.57 7.70 3.35
C ILE A 246 3.87 6.94 3.51
N SER A 247 4.99 7.64 3.64
CA SER A 247 6.29 7.06 3.97
C SER A 247 6.39 6.72 5.46
N ASN A 248 5.84 7.58 6.33
CA ASN A 248 5.84 7.38 7.77
C ASN A 248 4.54 7.88 8.41
N ILE A 249 4.31 7.48 9.67
CA ILE A 249 3.05 7.75 10.38
C ILE A 249 2.85 9.22 10.68
N SER A 250 3.92 9.94 11.03
CA SER A 250 3.81 11.36 11.36
C SER A 250 3.25 12.20 10.21
N GLN A 251 3.65 11.90 8.96
CA GLN A 251 3.04 12.52 7.77
C GLN A 251 1.56 12.12 7.61
N GLY A 252 1.26 10.85 7.89
CA GLY A 252 -0.09 10.31 7.79
C GLY A 252 -1.13 11.04 8.65
N LEU A 253 -0.70 11.68 9.71
CA LEU A 253 -1.58 12.44 10.61
C LEU A 253 -2.00 13.80 10.06
N GLN A 254 -1.35 14.31 9.01
CA GLN A 254 -1.62 15.62 8.44
C GLN A 254 -3.08 15.74 7.97
N GLY A 255 -3.81 16.72 8.52
CA GLY A 255 -5.20 17.01 8.16
C GLY A 255 -6.24 16.00 8.68
N LEU A 256 -5.86 14.97 9.47
CA LEU A 256 -6.79 13.97 9.99
C LEU A 256 -7.38 14.32 11.35
N ALA A 257 -6.68 15.11 12.14
CA ALA A 257 -7.15 15.45 13.49
C ALA A 257 -7.28 16.97 13.66
N PRO A 258 -8.47 17.50 13.98
CA PRO A 258 -8.62 18.93 14.27
C PRO A 258 -7.71 19.38 15.41
N GLY A 259 -7.00 20.51 15.23
CA GLY A 259 -6.06 21.04 16.22
C GLY A 259 -4.71 20.33 16.30
N VAL A 260 -4.42 19.43 15.35
CA VAL A 260 -3.10 18.84 15.13
C VAL A 260 -2.51 19.44 13.85
N THR A 261 -1.38 20.09 13.98
CA THR A 261 -0.64 20.64 12.85
C THR A 261 0.59 19.75 12.60
N VAL A 262 0.75 19.29 11.36
CA VAL A 262 1.92 18.52 10.94
C VAL A 262 2.65 19.32 9.89
N THR A 263 3.91 19.62 10.15
CA THR A 263 4.77 20.36 9.23
C THR A 263 5.93 19.45 8.79
N ASN A 264 6.05 19.20 7.50
CA ASN A 264 7.19 18.49 6.94
C ASN A 264 8.36 19.45 6.73
N ALA A 265 9.53 19.09 7.22
CA ALA A 265 10.75 19.86 7.04
C ALA A 265 11.46 19.56 5.71
N GLY A 266 11.08 18.46 5.03
CA GLY A 266 11.69 18.02 3.78
C GLY A 266 11.08 16.72 3.27
N GLY A 267 11.57 16.25 2.11
CA GLY A 267 11.17 14.97 1.49
C GLY A 267 12.31 13.96 1.42
N GLN A 268 13.40 14.17 2.16
CA GLN A 268 14.54 13.27 2.18
C GLN A 268 14.19 11.91 2.80
N PRO A 269 14.49 10.79 2.14
CA PRO A 269 14.22 9.46 2.67
C PRO A 269 14.74 9.27 4.09
N GLY A 270 13.84 8.85 5.02
CA GLY A 270 14.16 8.64 6.43
C GLY A 270 14.24 9.91 7.30
N GLN A 271 14.26 11.11 6.70
CA GLN A 271 14.13 12.40 7.39
C GLN A 271 12.86 13.16 6.99
N ASP A 272 12.01 12.54 6.21
CA ASP A 272 10.70 13.06 5.78
C ASP A 272 9.62 12.95 6.88
N THR A 273 10.04 12.97 8.14
CA THR A 273 9.13 12.91 9.28
C THR A 273 8.45 14.24 9.53
N GLY A 274 7.15 14.19 9.86
CA GLY A 274 6.38 15.39 10.21
C GLY A 274 6.67 15.87 11.64
N LYS A 275 6.98 17.15 11.80
CA LYS A 275 6.95 17.81 13.11
C LYS A 275 5.50 18.04 13.51
N ILE A 276 5.09 17.42 14.61
CA ILE A 276 3.71 17.47 15.10
C ILE A 276 3.58 18.49 16.20
N LEU A 277 2.55 19.35 16.09
CA LEU A 277 2.16 20.29 17.11
C LEU A 277 0.68 20.09 17.45
N ILE A 278 0.35 20.05 18.72
CA ILE A 278 -1.03 19.96 19.21
C ILE A 278 -1.43 21.33 19.77
N ARG A 279 -2.45 21.98 19.16
CA ARG A 279 -2.93 23.31 19.51
C ARG A 279 -1.87 24.43 19.43
N GLY A 280 -0.88 24.23 18.54
CA GLY A 280 0.18 25.21 18.28
C GLY A 280 1.40 25.07 19.20
N LEU A 281 2.23 26.10 19.26
CA LEU A 281 3.45 26.13 20.06
C LEU A 281 3.13 26.41 21.52
N GLY A 282 3.32 25.43 22.38
CA GLY A 282 3.15 25.58 23.84
C GLY A 282 4.38 26.17 24.55
N SER A 283 5.57 26.03 23.93
CA SER A 283 6.85 26.50 24.48
C SER A 283 7.85 26.76 23.37
N PHE A 284 8.78 27.69 23.57
CA PHE A 284 9.89 27.93 22.64
C PHE A 284 10.97 26.83 22.66
N ASN A 285 11.09 26.10 23.78
CA ASN A 285 12.19 25.14 23.97
C ASN A 285 11.81 23.69 23.62
N ALA A 286 10.54 23.29 23.83
CA ALA A 286 10.07 21.95 23.50
C ALA A 286 8.56 21.99 23.25
N SER A 287 8.13 21.64 22.06
CA SER A 287 6.72 21.67 21.65
C SER A 287 6.22 20.34 21.09
N SER A 288 7.08 19.30 21.04
CA SER A 288 6.69 17.99 20.55
C SER A 288 5.76 17.28 21.54
N PRO A 289 4.68 16.65 21.09
CA PRO A 289 3.82 15.83 21.93
C PRO A 289 4.55 14.57 22.40
N MET A 290 4.12 14.01 23.51
CA MET A 290 4.55 12.70 23.96
C MET A 290 3.91 11.62 23.09
N VAL A 291 4.69 10.64 22.62
CA VAL A 291 4.18 9.51 21.82
C VAL A 291 4.26 8.24 22.64
N LEU A 292 3.15 7.52 22.72
CA LEU A 292 3.06 6.24 23.40
C LEU A 292 2.58 5.17 22.41
N ILE A 293 3.34 4.08 22.30
CA ILE A 293 3.02 2.92 21.50
C ILE A 293 2.66 1.78 22.47
N ASP A 294 1.39 1.36 22.47
CA ASP A 294 0.85 0.39 23.42
C ASP A 294 1.17 0.71 24.90
N GLY A 295 1.27 1.99 25.23
CA GLY A 295 1.55 2.48 26.60
C GLY A 295 3.02 2.76 26.89
N VAL A 296 3.94 2.48 25.99
CA VAL A 296 5.39 2.74 26.13
C VAL A 296 5.81 3.94 25.26
N GLU A 297 6.61 4.85 25.82
CA GLU A 297 7.15 6.01 25.10
C GLU A 297 8.09 5.52 23.95
N GLY A 298 7.88 6.02 22.73
CA GLY A 298 8.66 5.62 21.58
C GLY A 298 8.46 6.50 20.34
N ASP A 299 9.21 6.19 19.29
CA ASP A 299 9.09 6.88 18.00
C ASP A 299 7.99 6.22 17.15
N MET A 300 6.98 7.02 16.77
CA MET A 300 5.88 6.53 15.93
C MET A 300 6.33 6.06 14.53
N ASN A 301 7.43 6.61 14.01
CA ASN A 301 7.87 6.36 12.65
C ASN A 301 8.57 5.01 12.48
N VAL A 302 8.91 4.33 13.58
CA VAL A 302 9.41 2.94 13.53
C VAL A 302 8.29 1.90 13.42
N VAL A 303 7.02 2.29 13.57
CA VAL A 303 5.87 1.39 13.48
C VAL A 303 5.37 1.34 12.05
N ASP A 304 5.10 0.12 11.54
CA ASP A 304 4.46 -0.02 10.23
C ASP A 304 2.99 0.41 10.31
N PRO A 305 2.49 1.27 9.40
CA PRO A 305 1.08 1.69 9.38
C PRO A 305 0.07 0.53 9.34
N ASN A 306 0.45 -0.61 8.76
CA ASN A 306 -0.41 -1.79 8.71
C ASN A 306 -0.58 -2.48 10.07
N ASP A 307 0.31 -2.22 11.03
CA ASP A 307 0.23 -2.78 12.38
C ASP A 307 -0.56 -1.91 13.36
N ILE A 308 -0.98 -0.72 12.92
CA ILE A 308 -1.79 0.19 13.75
C ILE A 308 -3.25 -0.23 13.70
N GLU A 309 -3.89 -0.25 14.87
CA GLU A 309 -5.34 -0.36 15.03
C GLU A 309 -5.99 1.03 15.04
N SER A 310 -5.46 1.93 15.90
CA SER A 310 -5.94 3.30 16.02
C SER A 310 -4.87 4.23 16.56
N ILE A 311 -5.01 5.52 16.26
CA ILE A 311 -4.22 6.60 16.86
C ILE A 311 -5.18 7.55 17.56
N SER A 312 -4.96 7.79 18.86
CA SER A 312 -5.73 8.73 19.66
C SER A 312 -4.86 9.90 20.07
N VAL A 313 -5.36 11.13 19.85
CA VAL A 313 -4.65 12.36 20.21
C VAL A 313 -5.35 13.02 21.37
N LEU A 314 -4.68 13.04 22.54
CA LEU A 314 -5.14 13.72 23.75
C LEU A 314 -4.67 15.18 23.69
N LYS A 315 -5.63 16.09 23.53
CA LYS A 315 -5.35 17.51 23.29
C LYS A 315 -5.47 18.37 24.53
N ASP A 316 -6.13 17.87 25.57
CA ASP A 316 -6.41 18.61 26.81
C ASP A 316 -5.55 18.11 27.96
N ALA A 317 -5.16 19.03 28.84
CA ALA A 317 -4.41 18.70 30.03
C ALA A 317 -5.15 17.72 30.96
N SER A 318 -6.50 17.75 31.00
CA SER A 318 -7.29 16.82 31.78
C SER A 318 -7.17 15.37 31.32
N SER A 319 -7.18 15.13 30.00
CA SER A 319 -7.01 13.80 29.44
C SER A 319 -5.55 13.32 29.45
N ALA A 320 -4.59 14.25 29.47
CA ALA A 320 -3.17 13.99 29.49
C ALA A 320 -2.54 13.95 30.89
N ALA A 321 -3.29 14.34 31.94
CA ALA A 321 -2.78 14.54 33.31
C ALA A 321 -2.08 13.31 33.91
N ILE A 322 -2.55 12.11 33.59
CA ILE A 322 -1.99 10.85 34.09
C ILE A 322 -0.55 10.57 33.59
N TYR A 323 -0.12 11.26 32.54
CA TYR A 323 1.22 11.12 31.94
C TYR A 323 2.22 12.16 32.47
N GLY A 324 1.77 13.02 33.41
CA GLY A 324 2.61 14.00 34.08
C GLY A 324 3.04 15.18 33.19
N SER A 325 4.15 15.83 33.58
CA SER A 325 4.64 17.06 32.94
C SER A 325 5.12 16.87 31.49
N LYS A 326 5.57 15.70 31.11
CA LYS A 326 5.96 15.38 29.72
C LYS A 326 4.79 15.51 28.73
N ALA A 327 3.56 15.35 29.21
CA ALA A 327 2.35 15.44 28.43
C ALA A 327 1.80 16.88 28.25
N ALA A 328 2.53 17.90 28.71
CA ALA A 328 2.11 19.29 28.63
C ALA A 328 1.79 19.76 27.20
N ASN A 329 2.48 19.21 26.19
CA ASN A 329 2.26 19.51 24.78
C ASN A 329 1.26 18.54 24.09
N GLY A 330 0.49 17.77 24.89
CA GLY A 330 -0.42 16.73 24.41
C GLY A 330 0.23 15.36 24.29
N VAL A 331 -0.61 14.34 24.06
CA VAL A 331 -0.17 12.95 23.96
C VAL A 331 -0.76 12.31 22.71
N ILE A 332 0.04 11.54 21.99
CA ILE A 332 -0.37 10.69 20.87
C ILE A 332 -0.29 9.25 21.34
N LEU A 333 -1.41 8.57 21.40
CA LEU A 333 -1.52 7.17 21.77
C LEU A 333 -1.67 6.34 20.51
N ILE A 334 -0.74 5.46 20.25
CA ILE A 334 -0.78 4.49 19.14
C ILE A 334 -1.13 3.14 19.73
N THR A 335 -2.28 2.61 19.33
CA THR A 335 -2.69 1.24 19.66
C THR A 335 -2.41 0.35 18.47
N THR A 336 -1.70 -0.74 18.70
CA THR A 336 -1.36 -1.68 17.64
C THR A 336 -2.36 -2.83 17.59
N LYS A 337 -2.49 -3.44 16.40
CA LYS A 337 -3.36 -4.59 16.17
C LYS A 337 -2.94 -5.76 17.06
N ARG A 338 -3.94 -6.47 17.60
CA ARG A 338 -3.74 -7.63 18.47
C ARG A 338 -4.30 -8.90 17.88
N GLY A 339 -3.95 -10.03 18.46
CA GLY A 339 -4.54 -11.32 18.12
C GLY A 339 -6.02 -11.41 18.49
N GLN A 340 -6.76 -12.17 17.72
CA GLN A 340 -8.16 -12.51 18.00
C GLN A 340 -8.31 -14.01 18.15
N SER A 341 -9.31 -14.45 18.95
CA SER A 341 -9.62 -15.87 19.06
C SER A 341 -10.15 -16.40 17.72
N GLY A 342 -9.65 -17.52 17.28
CA GLY A 342 -10.05 -18.15 16.03
C GLY A 342 -8.90 -18.77 15.25
N LYS A 343 -9.21 -19.19 14.03
CA LYS A 343 -8.20 -19.77 13.13
C LYS A 343 -7.13 -18.75 12.78
N PRO A 344 -5.88 -19.18 12.52
CA PRO A 344 -4.83 -18.30 12.05
C PRO A 344 -5.25 -17.54 10.78
N ASN A 345 -5.07 -16.23 10.79
CA ASN A 345 -5.29 -15.34 9.67
C ASN A 345 -3.95 -14.75 9.23
N LEU A 346 -3.60 -14.96 7.97
CA LEU A 346 -2.40 -14.43 7.33
C LEU A 346 -2.80 -13.25 6.44
N THR A 347 -2.11 -12.13 6.61
CA THR A 347 -2.30 -10.92 5.81
C THR A 347 -1.00 -10.54 5.13
N TYR A 348 -1.08 -10.13 3.87
CA TYR A 348 0.02 -9.52 3.14
C TYR A 348 -0.43 -8.22 2.52
N SER A 349 0.38 -7.18 2.70
CA SER A 349 0.17 -5.85 2.12
C SER A 349 1.43 -5.41 1.40
N ALA A 350 1.27 -4.86 0.20
CA ALA A 350 2.36 -4.26 -0.55
C ALA A 350 1.93 -2.89 -1.09
N LEU A 351 2.87 -1.93 -1.08
CA LEU A 351 2.68 -0.60 -1.64
C LEU A 351 3.92 -0.25 -2.47
N PHE A 352 3.68 0.24 -3.68
CA PHE A 352 4.71 0.74 -4.58
C PHE A 352 4.36 2.17 -4.95
N GLY A 353 5.33 3.05 -4.95
CA GLY A 353 5.14 4.46 -5.26
C GLY A 353 6.38 5.09 -5.86
N TRP A 354 6.20 6.24 -6.49
CA TRP A 354 7.26 7.08 -7.02
C TRP A 354 7.04 8.51 -6.57
N SER A 355 8.08 9.13 -6.04
CA SER A 355 8.10 10.53 -5.66
C SER A 355 8.78 11.36 -6.75
N LYS A 356 8.22 12.53 -7.01
CA LYS A 356 8.83 13.54 -7.90
C LYS A 356 8.81 14.88 -7.19
N PRO A 357 9.70 15.81 -7.53
CA PRO A 357 9.55 17.20 -7.10
C PRO A 357 8.16 17.71 -7.51
N ALA A 358 7.42 18.27 -6.55
CA ALA A 358 6.09 18.83 -6.85
C ALA A 358 6.22 20.09 -7.68
N ASP A 359 7.22 20.91 -7.34
CA ASP A 359 7.53 22.17 -8.01
C ASP A 359 9.00 22.50 -7.73
N LEU A 360 9.72 22.96 -8.74
CA LEU A 360 11.06 23.48 -8.63
C LEU A 360 11.04 24.96 -9.01
N MET A 361 11.85 25.77 -8.35
CA MET A 361 11.93 27.18 -8.69
C MET A 361 12.46 27.35 -10.12
N ASP A 362 11.78 28.18 -10.90
CA ASP A 362 12.30 28.62 -12.19
C ASP A 362 13.64 29.34 -11.98
N ARG A 363 14.62 28.95 -12.76
CA ARG A 363 15.94 29.55 -12.73
C ARG A 363 16.24 30.29 -14.02
N THR A 364 16.96 31.38 -13.91
CA THR A 364 17.47 32.11 -15.09
C THR A 364 18.44 31.23 -15.88
N THR A 365 18.38 31.31 -17.18
CA THR A 365 19.39 30.79 -18.08
C THR A 365 20.67 31.66 -18.00
N SER A 366 21.78 31.16 -18.52
CA SER A 366 23.03 31.95 -18.57
C SER A 366 22.90 33.20 -19.43
N ALA A 367 22.13 33.14 -20.52
CA ALA A 367 21.87 34.30 -21.37
C ALA A 367 21.07 35.37 -20.61
N GLU A 368 19.97 34.99 -19.95
CA GLU A 368 19.18 35.91 -19.12
C GLU A 368 20.01 36.50 -17.97
N LEU A 369 20.81 35.65 -17.31
CA LEU A 369 21.68 36.11 -16.24
C LEU A 369 22.73 37.12 -16.73
N ALA A 370 23.29 36.93 -17.94
CA ALA A 370 24.23 37.86 -18.56
C ALA A 370 23.55 39.21 -18.88
N GLU A 371 22.32 39.18 -19.40
CA GLU A 371 21.54 40.39 -19.65
C GLU A 371 21.24 41.16 -18.38
N LEU A 372 20.73 40.45 -17.33
CA LEU A 372 20.41 41.03 -16.03
C LEU A 372 21.67 41.60 -15.35
N THR A 373 22.81 40.91 -15.47
CA THR A 373 24.07 41.40 -14.93
C THR A 373 24.52 42.67 -15.65
N ASN A 374 24.42 42.69 -16.97
CA ASN A 374 24.71 43.89 -17.76
C ASN A 374 23.84 45.09 -17.36
N GLU A 375 22.54 44.84 -17.13
CA GLU A 375 21.61 45.87 -16.69
C GLU A 375 21.96 46.37 -15.28
N ALA A 376 22.25 45.47 -14.35
CA ALA A 376 22.64 45.81 -12.98
C ALA A 376 23.94 46.68 -12.96
N GLU A 377 24.97 46.27 -13.70
CA GLU A 377 26.24 47.01 -13.78
C GLU A 377 26.07 48.37 -14.44
N TYR A 378 25.20 48.47 -15.45
CA TYR A 378 24.89 49.75 -16.08
C TYR A 378 24.24 50.72 -15.08
N TRP A 379 23.19 50.30 -14.38
CA TRP A 379 22.49 51.15 -13.42
C TRP A 379 23.33 51.46 -12.17
N ASP A 380 24.17 50.53 -11.74
CA ASP A 380 25.12 50.78 -10.67
C ASP A 380 26.13 51.87 -11.07
N ALA A 381 26.66 51.79 -12.28
CA ALA A 381 27.54 52.85 -12.82
C ALA A 381 26.85 54.22 -12.87
N ILE A 382 25.62 54.30 -13.36
CA ILE A 382 24.83 55.54 -13.39
C ILE A 382 24.59 56.06 -11.94
N SER A 383 24.29 55.20 -11.00
CA SER A 383 24.08 55.57 -9.60
C SER A 383 25.36 56.18 -8.97
N GLN A 384 26.53 55.73 -9.43
CA GLN A 384 27.84 56.26 -9.02
C GLN A 384 28.28 57.52 -9.81
N GLY A 385 27.40 58.08 -10.67
CA GLY A 385 27.64 59.32 -11.42
C GLY A 385 28.37 59.13 -12.75
N ALA A 386 28.46 57.94 -13.29
CA ALA A 386 29.00 57.68 -14.62
C ALA A 386 28.07 58.22 -15.72
N SER A 387 28.64 58.68 -16.84
CA SER A 387 27.85 58.99 -18.02
C SER A 387 27.28 57.71 -18.68
N PRO A 388 26.18 57.78 -19.44
CA PRO A 388 25.62 56.63 -20.15
C PRO A 388 26.66 55.87 -21.00
N GLU A 389 27.58 56.57 -21.65
CA GLU A 389 28.65 55.97 -22.43
C GLU A 389 29.68 55.22 -21.56
N GLN A 390 29.96 55.75 -20.38
CA GLN A 390 30.85 55.09 -19.40
C GLN A 390 30.15 53.86 -18.78
N ALA A 391 28.87 53.97 -18.48
CA ALA A 391 28.07 52.88 -17.96
C ALA A 391 27.96 51.71 -18.95
N GLU A 392 27.77 52.01 -20.26
CA GLU A 392 27.73 50.98 -21.30
C GLU A 392 29.04 50.18 -21.38
N LYS A 393 30.19 50.81 -21.18
CA LYS A 393 31.50 50.15 -21.15
C LYS A 393 31.74 49.27 -19.92
N ARG A 394 30.92 49.40 -18.88
CA ARG A 394 31.03 48.56 -17.67
C ARG A 394 30.32 47.24 -17.80
N LYS A 395 29.46 47.06 -18.79
CA LYS A 395 28.77 45.79 -19.05
C LYS A 395 29.79 44.67 -19.26
N PRO A 396 29.79 43.62 -18.43
CA PRO A 396 30.77 42.55 -18.52
C PRO A 396 30.57 41.61 -19.71
N TYR A 397 29.36 41.51 -20.24
CA TYR A 397 29.02 40.57 -21.32
C TYR A 397 28.68 41.31 -22.61
N THR A 398 29.28 40.85 -23.71
CA THR A 398 28.95 41.36 -25.06
C THR A 398 27.68 40.68 -25.61
N GLN A 399 27.10 41.23 -26.68
CA GLN A 399 25.98 40.57 -27.36
C GLN A 399 26.40 39.22 -27.96
N GLU A 400 27.66 39.04 -28.32
CA GLU A 400 28.20 37.77 -28.80
C GLU A 400 28.26 36.72 -27.67
N ASP A 401 28.66 37.12 -26.46
CA ASP A 401 28.66 36.22 -25.29
C ASP A 401 27.23 35.77 -24.95
N ILE A 402 26.26 36.71 -24.92
CA ILE A 402 24.85 36.40 -24.66
C ILE A 402 24.32 35.43 -25.72
N ARG A 403 24.65 35.65 -27.00
CA ARG A 403 24.27 34.76 -28.09
C ARG A 403 24.84 33.34 -27.91
N LYS A 404 26.14 33.22 -27.55
CA LYS A 404 26.77 31.92 -27.30
C LYS A 404 26.14 31.17 -26.14
N TYR A 405 25.79 31.85 -25.04
CA TYR A 405 25.04 31.27 -23.93
C TYR A 405 23.67 30.77 -24.38
N ALA A 406 22.95 31.54 -25.19
CA ALA A 406 21.62 31.17 -25.67
C ALA A 406 21.64 29.98 -26.65
N GLU A 407 22.63 29.95 -27.56
CA GLU A 407 22.76 28.91 -28.59
C GLU A 407 23.46 27.65 -28.09
N GLY A 408 24.15 27.70 -26.95
CA GLY A 408 24.95 26.58 -26.44
C GLY A 408 26.14 26.22 -27.36
N SER A 409 26.59 27.16 -28.18
CA SER A 409 27.63 26.93 -29.18
C SER A 409 29.03 26.78 -28.59
N ASP A 410 29.21 27.17 -27.34
CA ASP A 410 30.49 27.08 -26.60
C ASP A 410 30.20 26.56 -25.17
N PRO A 411 30.00 25.25 -25.01
CA PRO A 411 29.53 24.67 -23.75
C PRO A 411 30.53 24.76 -22.59
N TYR A 412 31.80 25.05 -22.88
CA TYR A 412 32.82 25.18 -21.85
C TYR A 412 33.16 26.65 -21.54
N GLY A 413 33.24 27.52 -22.55
CA GLY A 413 33.49 28.94 -22.34
C GLY A 413 32.24 29.75 -22.02
N HIS A 414 31.10 29.33 -22.56
CA HIS A 414 29.78 29.96 -22.35
C HIS A 414 28.72 28.90 -21.95
N PRO A 415 28.91 28.22 -20.82
CA PRO A 415 28.00 27.13 -20.40
C PRO A 415 26.63 27.67 -19.99
N ASN A 416 25.60 26.85 -20.22
CA ASN A 416 24.26 27.06 -19.70
C ASN A 416 23.80 25.77 -19.00
N THR A 417 24.26 25.59 -17.77
CA THR A 417 24.07 24.35 -17.02
C THR A 417 22.73 24.36 -16.31
N ASP A 418 21.85 23.40 -16.63
CA ASP A 418 20.68 23.11 -15.83
C ASP A 418 21.08 22.20 -14.67
N TRP A 419 21.29 22.83 -13.51
CA TRP A 419 21.72 22.14 -12.31
C TRP A 419 20.61 21.28 -11.70
N TYR A 420 19.32 21.62 -11.93
CA TYR A 420 18.22 20.83 -11.41
C TYR A 420 18.07 19.51 -12.17
N ASP A 421 18.17 19.55 -13.48
CA ASP A 421 18.12 18.34 -14.31
C ASP A 421 19.28 17.38 -13.98
N LEU A 422 20.46 17.92 -13.71
CA LEU A 422 21.63 17.12 -13.31
C LEU A 422 21.52 16.56 -11.89
N PHE A 423 20.84 17.27 -10.99
CA PHE A 423 20.81 16.94 -9.56
C PHE A 423 19.65 16.01 -9.19
N TYR A 424 18.47 16.23 -9.74
CA TYR A 424 17.26 15.46 -9.38
C TYR A 424 17.07 14.23 -10.30
N THR A 425 18.10 13.37 -10.34
CA THR A 425 18.16 12.18 -11.21
C THR A 425 17.74 10.90 -10.50
N GLY A 426 17.51 10.97 -9.18
CA GLY A 426 17.11 9.81 -8.38
C GLY A 426 15.73 9.28 -8.76
N SER A 427 15.54 7.98 -8.57
CA SER A 427 14.32 7.27 -8.99
C SER A 427 13.07 7.68 -8.24
N GLY A 428 13.21 8.18 -7.01
CA GLY A 428 12.09 8.46 -6.10
C GLY A 428 11.25 7.22 -5.78
N PHE A 429 11.74 6.03 -6.06
CA PHE A 429 11.00 4.78 -5.90
C PHE A 429 10.87 4.39 -4.43
N MET A 430 9.66 4.00 -4.05
CA MET A 430 9.35 3.46 -2.72
C MET A 430 8.63 2.13 -2.86
N ASN A 431 9.03 1.15 -2.06
CA ASN A 431 8.25 -0.06 -1.84
C ASN A 431 8.11 -0.33 -0.34
N ARG A 432 6.96 -0.85 0.04
CA ARG A 432 6.65 -1.33 1.40
C ARG A 432 6.00 -2.69 1.29
N HIS A 433 6.42 -3.60 2.16
CA HIS A 433 5.85 -4.93 2.30
C HIS A 433 5.57 -5.19 3.77
N ASN A 434 4.39 -5.68 4.09
CA ASN A 434 4.02 -6.11 5.43
C ASN A 434 3.36 -7.48 5.36
N ILE A 435 3.85 -8.40 6.18
CA ILE A 435 3.25 -9.73 6.38
C ILE A 435 2.82 -9.80 7.84
N GLY A 436 1.55 -10.08 8.08
CA GLY A 436 1.00 -10.22 9.42
C GLY A 436 0.31 -11.57 9.60
N MET A 437 0.52 -12.21 10.74
CA MET A 437 -0.18 -13.40 11.15
C MET A 437 -0.83 -13.17 12.52
N SER A 438 -2.10 -13.47 12.64
CA SER A 438 -2.84 -13.35 13.90
C SER A 438 -3.75 -14.53 14.11
N GLY A 439 -3.99 -14.89 15.36
CA GLY A 439 -4.86 -16.00 15.73
C GLY A 439 -4.87 -16.20 17.24
N GLY A 440 -5.49 -17.29 17.67
CA GLY A 440 -5.44 -17.65 19.09
C GLY A 440 -6.65 -18.44 19.56
N SER A 441 -6.61 -18.76 20.83
CA SER A 441 -7.68 -19.39 21.60
C SER A 441 -8.24 -18.40 22.63
N GLU A 442 -9.12 -18.88 23.51
CA GLU A 442 -9.57 -18.09 24.66
C GLU A 442 -8.46 -17.81 25.67
N TRP A 443 -7.42 -18.67 25.71
CA TRP A 443 -6.31 -18.60 26.66
C TRP A 443 -5.08 -17.86 26.14
N ALA A 444 -4.87 -17.86 24.82
CA ALA A 444 -3.70 -17.23 24.22
C ALA A 444 -4.08 -16.65 22.86
N LYS A 445 -3.85 -15.35 22.67
CA LYS A 445 -4.04 -14.65 21.42
C LYS A 445 -2.68 -14.06 20.99
N TYR A 446 -2.37 -14.19 19.73
CA TYR A 446 -1.10 -13.72 19.20
C TYR A 446 -1.28 -12.94 17.90
N ARG A 447 -0.40 -11.98 17.71
CA ARG A 447 -0.14 -11.33 16.42
C ARG A 447 1.36 -11.19 16.25
N ALA A 448 1.85 -11.58 15.08
CA ALA A 448 3.22 -11.33 14.64
C ALA A 448 3.19 -10.64 13.29
N SER A 449 4.07 -9.69 13.07
CA SER A 449 4.23 -9.01 11.78
C SER A 449 5.69 -8.78 11.44
N LEU A 450 5.96 -8.77 10.12
CA LEU A 450 7.22 -8.43 9.51
C LEU A 450 6.96 -7.32 8.50
N GLY A 451 7.63 -6.19 8.67
CA GLY A 451 7.57 -5.04 7.78
C GLY A 451 8.91 -4.78 7.11
N TYR A 452 8.88 -4.38 5.87
CA TYR A 452 10.03 -3.90 5.11
C TYR A 452 9.63 -2.68 4.29
N VAL A 453 10.43 -1.62 4.41
CA VAL A 453 10.29 -0.41 3.60
C VAL A 453 11.64 -0.10 2.97
N LYS A 454 11.63 0.20 1.67
CA LYS A 454 12.75 0.81 0.97
C LYS A 454 12.23 2.06 0.26
N GLN A 455 12.90 3.17 0.47
CA GLN A 455 12.59 4.45 -0.15
C GLN A 455 13.87 5.00 -0.79
N GLU A 456 13.84 5.30 -2.05
CA GLU A 456 14.90 5.98 -2.77
C GLU A 456 14.56 7.45 -2.93
N GLY A 457 15.56 8.31 -2.86
CA GLY A 457 15.39 9.74 -3.03
C GLY A 457 15.17 10.14 -4.48
N ILE A 458 14.69 11.36 -4.68
CA ILE A 458 14.71 12.07 -5.96
C ILE A 458 16.11 12.59 -6.32
N VAL A 459 17.04 12.47 -5.38
CA VAL A 459 18.47 12.77 -5.51
C VAL A 459 19.23 11.46 -5.36
N GLU A 460 20.26 11.24 -6.16
CA GLU A 460 21.10 10.06 -6.02
C GLU A 460 21.81 10.01 -4.67
N ASN A 461 22.16 8.80 -4.25
CA ASN A 461 22.78 8.53 -2.95
C ASN A 461 21.91 8.87 -1.72
N ALA A 462 20.64 9.23 -1.91
CA ALA A 462 19.67 9.39 -0.84
C ALA A 462 18.74 8.17 -0.77
N SER A 463 18.73 7.45 0.34
CA SER A 463 17.83 6.30 0.52
C SER A 463 17.57 6.00 1.98
N ASN A 464 16.43 5.37 2.24
CA ASN A 464 16.08 4.82 3.55
C ASN A 464 15.62 3.38 3.39
N ARG A 465 16.08 2.50 4.26
CA ARG A 465 15.64 1.12 4.38
C ARG A 465 15.28 0.85 5.84
N GLN A 466 14.07 0.36 6.06
CA GLN A 466 13.61 0.01 7.40
C GLN A 466 13.08 -1.42 7.39
N PHE A 467 13.45 -2.18 8.40
CA PHE A 467 12.95 -3.51 8.69
C PHE A 467 12.31 -3.52 10.08
N ASN A 468 11.10 -4.07 10.20
CA ASN A 468 10.35 -4.12 11.44
C ASN A 468 9.94 -5.55 11.76
N VAL A 469 10.03 -5.92 13.03
CA VAL A 469 9.46 -7.13 13.59
C VAL A 469 8.61 -6.73 14.78
N ARG A 470 7.36 -7.14 14.81
CA ARG A 470 6.47 -6.91 15.95
C ARG A 470 5.79 -8.21 16.37
N THR A 471 5.70 -8.42 17.67
CA THR A 471 4.97 -9.55 18.25
C THR A 471 4.15 -9.07 19.44
N ASN A 472 2.85 -9.32 19.40
CA ASN A 472 1.91 -9.05 20.50
C ASN A 472 1.32 -10.38 20.96
N LEU A 473 1.41 -10.66 22.25
CA LEU A 473 0.92 -11.87 22.88
C LEU A 473 0.06 -11.51 24.10
N ASP A 474 -1.21 -11.91 24.07
CA ASP A 474 -2.15 -11.78 25.18
C ASP A 474 -2.43 -13.16 25.76
N LEU A 475 -2.14 -13.36 27.04
CA LEU A 475 -2.30 -14.64 27.75
C LEU A 475 -3.32 -14.50 28.89
N LYS A 476 -4.24 -15.42 28.98
CA LYS A 476 -5.10 -15.64 30.15
C LYS A 476 -4.52 -16.82 30.91
N LEU A 477 -3.58 -16.54 31.84
CA LEU A 477 -2.87 -17.59 32.58
C LEU A 477 -3.78 -18.32 33.55
N THR A 478 -4.73 -17.59 34.16
CA THR A 478 -5.85 -18.11 34.94
C THR A 478 -7.08 -17.25 34.69
N GLU A 479 -8.24 -17.60 35.29
CA GLU A 479 -9.43 -16.73 35.20
C GLU A 479 -9.19 -15.31 35.73
N ARG A 480 -8.26 -15.13 36.64
CA ARG A 480 -7.95 -13.86 37.31
C ARG A 480 -6.61 -13.25 36.89
N LEU A 481 -5.68 -14.05 36.36
CA LEU A 481 -4.33 -13.59 35.99
C LEU A 481 -4.20 -13.54 34.48
N LYS A 482 -3.97 -12.34 33.97
CA LYS A 482 -3.74 -12.07 32.56
C LYS A 482 -2.33 -11.51 32.37
N SER A 483 -1.72 -11.78 31.23
CA SER A 483 -0.42 -11.22 30.85
C SER A 483 -0.49 -10.69 29.43
N ARG A 484 0.18 -9.59 29.19
CA ARG A 484 0.36 -8.96 27.88
C ARG A 484 1.85 -8.78 27.64
N ILE A 485 2.34 -9.29 26.53
CA ILE A 485 3.74 -9.21 26.14
C ILE A 485 3.81 -8.61 24.74
N ASN A 486 4.58 -7.54 24.58
CA ASN A 486 4.88 -6.92 23.31
C ASN A 486 6.38 -6.90 23.09
N LEU A 487 6.81 -7.28 21.90
CA LEU A 487 8.20 -7.23 21.47
C LEU A 487 8.27 -6.54 20.11
N ASP A 488 9.01 -5.45 20.04
CA ASP A 488 9.16 -4.64 18.84
C ASP A 488 10.63 -4.46 18.53
N PHE A 489 11.01 -4.76 17.31
CA PHE A 489 12.34 -4.48 16.79
C PHE A 489 12.22 -3.72 15.48
N ALA A 490 13.04 -2.69 15.31
CA ALA A 490 13.20 -2.01 14.02
C ALA A 490 14.68 -1.71 13.78
N ASN A 491 15.13 -1.95 12.56
CA ASN A 491 16.43 -1.49 12.07
C ASN A 491 16.18 -0.53 10.90
N THR A 492 16.80 0.64 10.97
CA THR A 492 16.71 1.68 9.94
C THR A 492 18.09 2.05 9.46
N LEU A 493 18.35 1.86 8.18
CA LEU A 493 19.57 2.30 7.51
C LEU A 493 19.22 3.42 6.55
N MET A 494 19.70 4.63 6.86
CA MET A 494 19.54 5.82 6.05
C MET A 494 20.87 6.17 5.41
N LYS A 495 20.82 6.52 4.13
CA LYS A 495 21.93 7.07 3.38
C LYS A 495 21.56 8.45 2.86
N GLU A 496 22.49 9.37 2.95
CA GLU A 496 22.32 10.72 2.48
C GLU A 496 23.59 11.23 1.75
N PRO A 497 23.43 12.03 0.68
CA PRO A 497 24.58 12.68 0.07
C PRO A 497 25.17 13.67 1.06
N THR A 498 26.51 13.71 1.16
CA THR A 498 27.21 14.62 2.06
C THR A 498 28.19 15.48 1.29
N ASP A 499 28.43 16.68 1.81
CA ASP A 499 29.50 17.56 1.38
C ASP A 499 30.77 17.27 2.20
N PRO A 500 31.81 16.67 1.60
CA PRO A 500 33.05 16.35 2.31
C PRO A 500 33.88 17.58 2.65
N ILE A 501 33.54 18.74 2.09
CA ILE A 501 34.34 19.99 2.23
C ILE A 501 33.77 20.89 3.34
N SER A 502 32.50 20.65 3.74
CA SER A 502 31.83 21.52 4.69
C SER A 502 32.40 21.42 6.10
N TRP A 503 32.55 22.58 6.72
CA TRP A 503 32.90 22.74 8.13
C TRP A 503 31.82 22.25 9.11
N SER A 504 30.65 21.84 8.59
CA SER A 504 29.45 21.44 9.34
C SER A 504 29.22 19.91 9.38
N ASN A 505 30.25 19.11 9.51
CA ASN A 505 30.17 17.64 9.67
C ASN A 505 29.52 16.86 8.51
N GLY A 506 29.59 17.36 7.27
CA GLY A 506 29.11 16.61 6.11
C GLY A 506 27.57 16.57 6.01
N ASP A 507 26.90 17.65 6.34
CA ASP A 507 25.45 17.75 6.30
C ASP A 507 24.92 17.78 4.85
N ALA A 508 23.96 16.95 4.53
CA ALA A 508 23.25 16.93 3.25
C ALA A 508 22.68 18.31 2.85
N TYR A 509 22.35 19.15 3.83
CA TYR A 509 21.86 20.52 3.62
C TYR A 509 22.79 21.34 2.73
N GLN A 510 24.11 21.18 2.84
CA GLN A 510 25.07 21.95 2.05
C GLN A 510 25.03 21.56 0.56
N VAL A 511 24.80 20.28 0.26
CA VAL A 511 24.68 19.81 -1.13
C VAL A 511 23.43 20.44 -1.77
N PHE A 512 22.30 20.45 -1.09
CA PHE A 512 21.07 21.11 -1.54
C PHE A 512 21.22 22.64 -1.62
N ARG A 513 21.93 23.25 -0.66
CA ARG A 513 22.21 24.68 -0.69
C ARG A 513 23.03 25.04 -1.92
N GLN A 514 24.03 24.24 -2.27
CA GLN A 514 24.88 24.48 -3.41
C GLN A 514 24.13 24.43 -4.73
N VAL A 515 23.29 23.40 -4.94
CA VAL A 515 22.51 23.28 -6.17
C VAL A 515 21.59 24.49 -6.39
N ASN A 516 21.11 25.11 -5.29
CA ASN A 516 20.24 26.29 -5.34
C ASN A 516 21.00 27.62 -5.54
N ARG A 517 22.32 27.65 -5.30
CA ARG A 517 23.14 28.87 -5.38
C ARG A 517 24.03 28.91 -6.59
N ILE A 518 24.38 27.77 -7.17
CA ILE A 518 25.33 27.68 -8.26
C ILE A 518 24.80 28.40 -9.51
N SER A 519 25.66 29.18 -10.16
CA SER A 519 25.30 29.88 -11.38
C SER A 519 25.17 28.91 -12.56
N PRO A 520 24.23 29.13 -13.48
CA PRO A 520 24.14 28.37 -14.72
C PRO A 520 25.37 28.60 -15.63
N MET A 521 26.11 29.69 -15.40
CA MET A 521 27.35 30.03 -16.13
C MET A 521 28.58 29.22 -15.70
N VAL A 522 28.42 28.30 -14.73
CA VAL A 522 29.47 27.36 -14.33
C VAL A 522 29.27 26.07 -15.10
N PRO A 523 30.29 25.56 -15.82
CA PRO A 523 30.16 24.30 -16.53
C PRO A 523 30.03 23.14 -15.52
N TYR A 524 29.19 22.14 -15.83
CA TYR A 524 29.15 20.91 -15.06
C TYR A 524 30.51 20.21 -15.03
N LYS A 525 31.11 20.04 -16.20
CA LYS A 525 32.50 19.59 -16.41
C LYS A 525 33.22 20.49 -17.39
N ASN A 526 34.49 20.66 -17.15
CA ASN A 526 35.40 21.32 -18.07
C ASN A 526 35.73 20.41 -19.26
N GLU A 527 36.38 20.95 -20.29
CA GLU A 527 36.78 20.19 -21.51
C GLU A 527 37.72 19.02 -21.19
N ASP A 528 38.55 19.16 -20.16
CA ASP A 528 39.47 18.10 -19.67
C ASP A 528 38.78 17.05 -18.80
N GLY A 529 37.46 17.13 -18.62
CA GLY A 529 36.64 16.21 -17.82
C GLY A 529 36.66 16.47 -16.32
N THR A 530 37.40 17.48 -15.84
CA THR A 530 37.33 17.92 -14.44
C THR A 530 36.02 18.62 -14.15
N TYR A 531 35.56 18.60 -12.90
CA TYR A 531 34.33 19.31 -12.52
C TYR A 531 34.53 20.82 -12.51
N GLY A 532 33.54 21.56 -12.95
CA GLY A 532 33.56 23.03 -12.91
C GLY A 532 33.77 23.53 -11.48
N ALA A 533 34.70 24.45 -11.31
CA ALA A 533 35.14 24.96 -10.01
C ALA A 533 34.20 26.04 -9.49
N ILE A 534 33.72 25.88 -8.25
CA ILE A 534 33.04 26.91 -7.45
C ILE A 534 33.60 26.92 -6.04
N ALA A 535 33.47 28.06 -5.34
CA ALA A 535 34.09 28.28 -4.04
C ALA A 535 33.69 27.24 -2.98
N ASP A 536 32.43 26.79 -3.02
CA ASP A 536 31.88 25.87 -2.02
C ASP A 536 31.70 24.43 -2.56
N GLY A 537 32.36 24.09 -3.67
CA GLY A 537 32.30 22.75 -4.29
C GLY A 537 31.19 22.60 -5.34
N ASN A 538 31.33 21.58 -6.19
CA ASN A 538 30.36 21.26 -7.24
C ASN A 538 29.38 20.20 -6.69
N PRO A 539 28.05 20.47 -6.64
CA PRO A 539 27.08 19.56 -6.03
C PRO A 539 27.00 18.21 -6.76
N ILE A 540 27.24 18.19 -8.07
CA ILE A 540 27.21 16.95 -8.84
C ILE A 540 28.50 16.14 -8.62
N ALA A 541 29.63 16.80 -8.43
CA ALA A 541 30.87 16.12 -8.06
C ALA A 541 30.71 15.35 -6.74
N PHE A 542 29.94 15.88 -5.79
CA PHE A 542 29.64 15.18 -4.53
C PHE A 542 28.78 13.94 -4.77
N GLN A 543 27.82 13.97 -5.69
CA GLN A 543 27.02 12.82 -6.07
C GLN A 543 27.86 11.77 -6.84
N ASP A 544 28.58 12.21 -7.88
CA ASP A 544 29.36 11.33 -8.76
C ASP A 544 30.52 10.64 -8.03
N LEU A 545 31.14 11.31 -7.08
CA LEU A 545 32.25 10.78 -6.28
C LEU A 545 31.80 9.97 -5.06
N GLY A 546 30.50 9.86 -4.85
CA GLY A 546 29.91 8.94 -3.87
C GLY A 546 30.09 9.35 -2.42
N SER A 547 30.17 10.64 -2.11
CA SER A 547 30.17 11.12 -0.72
C SER A 547 28.82 10.85 -0.08
N THR A 548 28.75 9.91 0.89
CA THR A 548 27.55 9.58 1.63
C THR A 548 27.79 9.55 3.12
N GLY A 549 26.81 10.01 3.89
CA GLY A 549 26.65 9.76 5.30
C GLY A 549 25.70 8.58 5.51
N ASP A 550 26.15 7.59 6.25
CA ASP A 550 25.33 6.43 6.57
C ASP A 550 24.91 6.49 8.05
N THR A 551 23.61 6.40 8.31
CA THR A 551 23.07 6.32 9.68
C THR A 551 22.35 5.00 9.85
N ASP A 552 22.84 4.17 10.77
CA ASP A 552 22.24 2.89 11.15
C ASP A 552 21.68 2.99 12.57
N LYS A 553 20.36 2.71 12.72
CA LYS A 553 19.64 2.79 14.00
C LYS A 553 18.91 1.50 14.27
N ASP A 554 19.17 0.94 15.42
CA ASP A 554 18.41 -0.17 15.99
C ASP A 554 17.47 0.34 17.07
N TYR A 555 16.23 -0.09 16.99
CA TYR A 555 15.21 0.14 18.02
C TYR A 555 14.73 -1.21 18.55
N LEU A 556 14.80 -1.40 19.86
CA LEU A 556 14.25 -2.57 20.54
C LEU A 556 13.37 -2.11 21.69
N ASN A 557 12.12 -2.55 21.68
CA ASN A 557 11.19 -2.36 22.79
C ASN A 557 10.63 -3.71 23.22
N ALA A 558 10.69 -3.98 24.53
CA ALA A 558 10.10 -5.16 25.14
C ALA A 558 9.24 -4.72 26.33
N PHE A 559 7.98 -5.09 26.30
CA PHE A 559 7.01 -4.75 27.32
C PHE A 559 6.30 -6.00 27.83
N ALA A 560 6.17 -6.13 29.14
CA ALA A 560 5.40 -7.18 29.78
C ALA A 560 4.52 -6.57 30.88
N GLU A 561 3.25 -6.88 30.83
CA GLU A 561 2.25 -6.48 31.83
C GLU A 561 1.59 -7.73 32.42
N PHE A 562 1.39 -7.72 33.72
CA PHE A 562 0.63 -8.72 34.43
C PHE A 562 -0.51 -8.02 35.18
N SER A 563 -1.74 -8.44 34.93
CA SER A 563 -2.91 -7.93 35.64
C SER A 563 -3.62 -9.05 36.38
N TYR A 564 -3.98 -8.77 37.64
CA TYR A 564 -4.66 -9.72 38.50
C TYR A 564 -5.98 -9.13 38.99
N ASP A 565 -7.09 -9.77 38.64
CA ASP A 565 -8.43 -9.38 39.08
C ASP A 565 -8.65 -9.87 40.51
N ILE A 566 -8.69 -8.94 41.47
CA ILE A 566 -8.76 -9.25 42.92
C ILE A 566 -10.15 -9.71 43.31
N TRP A 567 -11.22 -9.23 42.65
CA TRP A 567 -12.64 -9.48 42.94
C TRP A 567 -13.36 -10.20 41.81
#